data_ce04720058aa724cb7f83b06bad13720
#
_entry.id   ce04720058aa724cb7f83b06bad13720
#
_cell.length_a   1.000
_cell.length_b   1.000
_cell.length_c   1.000
_cell.angle_alpha   90.00
_cell.angle_beta   90.00
_cell.angle_gamma   90.00
#
_symmetry.space_group_name_H-M   'P 1'
#
loop_
_entity.id
_entity.type
_entity.pdbx_description
1 polymer ?
#
loop_
_entity_poly.entity_id
_entity_poly.type
_entity_poly.pdbx_seq_one_letter_code
_entity_poly.pdbx_strand_id
1 'polypeptide(L)'
;MPANQELLMLLNKRIKNVTDEIKDQNADALLIFNQANYRYLTNFTGEEAELILTKDGDRVLLSDSRFKDQIRHQAPGELEVVMQTMDNIKEISHQLQKLPVKKVLVEGEFISASQFDTLVEQNPDIEFVLCNELVEKARTVKDELELKALQKAIDISMQSFKEILPLIKPGVTEKAIGAKLDYLFKINGGEGQSFETIIASGYRGSWAHGVASDKKIKDGELIVIDFGSFYNGYTADITRTVALGQVDSELEKIYHIVYEAQRRGIEAAVAGNTGADIDKAARSYITEQGYGEFFGHGIGHGIGLEIHELCTPAMPYSKEVMKDNMAITVEPGIYLPDKGGVRIEDDILISGKDPITMSNLPKKELLVL
;
A
#
# COMPACT_ATOMS: atom_id res chain seq x y z
N MET A 1 10.14 -11.17 -25.44
CA MET A 1 10.09 -12.62 -25.13
C MET A 1 10.74 -12.98 -23.78
N PRO A 2 11.93 -12.49 -23.37
CA PRO A 2 12.47 -12.82 -22.03
C PRO A 2 11.59 -12.32 -20.87
N ALA A 3 11.07 -11.09 -20.96
CA ALA A 3 10.23 -10.50 -19.92
C ALA A 3 8.91 -11.27 -19.66
N ASN A 4 8.31 -11.85 -20.69
CA ASN A 4 7.09 -12.67 -20.54
C ASN A 4 7.35 -14.03 -19.86
N GLN A 5 8.56 -14.60 -20.02
CA GLN A 5 8.93 -15.85 -19.35
C GLN A 5 9.21 -15.63 -17.86
N GLU A 6 9.90 -14.55 -17.51
CA GLU A 6 10.15 -14.15 -16.11
C GLU A 6 8.83 -13.91 -15.38
N LEU A 7 7.93 -13.10 -15.96
CA LEU A 7 6.61 -12.85 -15.38
C LEU A 7 5.81 -14.14 -15.17
N LEU A 8 5.77 -15.03 -16.16
CA LEU A 8 5.04 -16.31 -16.06
C LEU A 8 5.62 -17.20 -14.96
N MET A 9 6.93 -17.25 -14.80
CA MET A 9 7.59 -18.01 -13.73
C MET A 9 7.18 -17.45 -12.35
N LEU A 10 7.17 -16.14 -12.17
CA LEU A 10 6.78 -15.50 -10.90
C LEU A 10 5.29 -15.66 -10.62
N LEU A 11 4.43 -15.53 -11.64
CA LEU A 11 3.00 -15.80 -11.48
C LEU A 11 2.74 -17.24 -11.02
N ASN A 12 3.41 -18.22 -11.61
CA ASN A 12 3.29 -19.62 -11.20
C ASN A 12 3.76 -19.84 -9.75
N LYS A 13 4.79 -19.12 -9.29
CA LYS A 13 5.24 -19.16 -7.89
C LYS A 13 4.19 -18.54 -6.96
N ARG A 14 3.61 -17.39 -7.33
CA ARG A 14 2.54 -16.73 -6.57
C ARG A 14 1.31 -17.62 -6.45
N ILE A 15 0.88 -18.21 -7.58
CA ILE A 15 -0.24 -19.16 -7.62
C ILE A 15 0.04 -20.34 -6.69
N LYS A 16 1.24 -20.92 -6.78
CA LYS A 16 1.62 -22.05 -5.91
C LYS A 16 1.53 -21.69 -4.45
N ASN A 17 2.02 -20.54 -4.02
CA ASN A 17 1.95 -20.10 -2.63
C ASN A 17 0.49 -20.02 -2.14
N VAL A 18 -0.40 -19.43 -2.95
CA VAL A 18 -1.82 -19.31 -2.59
C VAL A 18 -2.53 -20.66 -2.62
N THR A 19 -2.23 -21.54 -3.59
CA THR A 19 -2.83 -22.88 -3.64
C THR A 19 -2.39 -23.79 -2.48
N ASP A 20 -1.17 -23.62 -1.98
CA ASP A 20 -0.71 -24.33 -0.77
C ASP A 20 -1.56 -23.89 0.45
N GLU A 21 -1.84 -22.59 0.61
CA GLU A 21 -2.72 -22.06 1.68
C GLU A 21 -4.17 -22.56 1.54
N ILE A 22 -4.71 -22.65 0.31
CA ILE A 22 -6.04 -23.23 0.07
C ILE A 22 -6.08 -24.68 0.57
N LYS A 23 -5.06 -25.48 0.28
CA LYS A 23 -4.93 -26.88 0.73
C LYS A 23 -4.83 -26.99 2.24
N ASP A 24 -4.05 -26.12 2.88
CA ASP A 24 -3.86 -26.10 4.33
C ASP A 24 -5.18 -25.81 5.07
N GLN A 25 -6.12 -25.08 4.44
CA GLN A 25 -7.47 -24.88 4.94
C GLN A 25 -8.48 -25.99 4.54
N ASN A 26 -7.99 -27.09 3.93
CA ASN A 26 -8.82 -28.18 3.43
C ASN A 26 -9.94 -27.70 2.50
N ALA A 27 -9.66 -26.72 1.66
CA ALA A 27 -10.59 -26.18 0.66
C ALA A 27 -10.20 -26.64 -0.75
N ASP A 28 -11.16 -26.51 -1.68
CA ASP A 28 -10.97 -26.92 -3.08
C ASP A 28 -10.68 -25.73 -4.00
N ALA A 29 -11.14 -24.52 -3.61
CA ALA A 29 -10.94 -23.31 -4.37
C ALA A 29 -11.01 -22.05 -3.47
N LEU A 30 -10.53 -20.94 -4.02
CA LEU A 30 -10.68 -19.59 -3.49
C LEU A 30 -11.40 -18.72 -4.55
N LEU A 31 -12.44 -18.00 -4.12
CA LEU A 31 -13.13 -16.99 -4.90
C LEU A 31 -12.61 -15.60 -4.51
N ILE A 32 -12.05 -14.88 -5.47
CA ILE A 32 -11.32 -13.64 -5.31
C ILE A 32 -12.07 -12.51 -5.99
N PHE A 33 -12.37 -11.45 -5.23
CA PHE A 33 -13.03 -10.22 -5.67
C PHE A 33 -12.08 -9.02 -5.64
N ASN A 34 -11.07 -9.01 -4.75
CA ASN A 34 -10.12 -7.92 -4.62
C ASN A 34 -9.28 -7.76 -5.90
N GLN A 35 -9.33 -6.55 -6.48
CA GLN A 35 -8.57 -6.22 -7.70
C GLN A 35 -7.07 -6.43 -7.52
N ALA A 36 -6.49 -6.05 -6.40
CA ALA A 36 -5.08 -6.25 -6.13
C ALA A 36 -4.71 -7.74 -6.11
N ASN A 37 -5.60 -8.59 -5.57
CA ASN A 37 -5.39 -10.03 -5.47
C ASN A 37 -5.52 -10.74 -6.82
N TYR A 38 -6.57 -10.48 -7.61
CA TYR A 38 -6.61 -11.10 -8.93
C TYR A 38 -5.53 -10.55 -9.88
N ARG A 39 -5.14 -9.27 -9.75
CA ARG A 39 -3.98 -8.71 -10.45
C ARG A 39 -2.68 -9.42 -10.09
N TYR A 40 -2.43 -9.65 -8.80
CA TYR A 40 -1.26 -10.38 -8.29
C TYR A 40 -1.12 -11.77 -8.90
N LEU A 41 -2.25 -12.46 -9.12
CA LEU A 41 -2.32 -13.84 -9.61
C LEU A 41 -2.47 -13.99 -11.14
N THR A 42 -2.86 -12.91 -11.85
CA THR A 42 -3.11 -12.97 -13.30
C THR A 42 -2.38 -11.91 -14.10
N ASN A 43 -1.86 -10.87 -13.45
CA ASN A 43 -1.35 -9.64 -14.07
C ASN A 43 -2.41 -8.81 -14.81
N PHE A 44 -3.70 -9.14 -14.69
CA PHE A 44 -4.77 -8.36 -15.27
C PHE A 44 -5.05 -7.09 -14.45
N THR A 45 -5.11 -5.93 -15.10
CA THR A 45 -5.22 -4.61 -14.44
C THR A 45 -6.61 -3.97 -14.55
N GLY A 46 -7.56 -4.63 -15.23
CA GLY A 46 -8.92 -4.11 -15.34
C GLY A 46 -9.65 -4.09 -14.01
N GLU A 47 -10.68 -3.25 -13.90
CA GLU A 47 -11.39 -2.96 -12.65
C GLU A 47 -12.54 -3.94 -12.35
N GLU A 48 -13.00 -4.65 -13.38
CA GLU A 48 -14.21 -5.50 -13.32
C GLU A 48 -13.83 -6.95 -13.60
N ALA A 49 -13.49 -7.69 -12.56
CA ALA A 49 -13.27 -9.12 -12.65
C ALA A 49 -13.41 -9.83 -11.30
N GLU A 50 -13.72 -11.12 -11.37
CA GLU A 50 -13.59 -12.06 -10.29
C GLU A 50 -12.73 -13.25 -10.74
N LEU A 51 -12.00 -13.85 -9.82
CA LEU A 51 -11.13 -14.98 -10.12
C LEU A 51 -11.51 -16.18 -9.24
N ILE A 52 -11.76 -17.32 -9.86
CA ILE A 52 -11.81 -18.61 -9.17
C ILE A 52 -10.43 -19.26 -9.33
N LEU A 53 -9.76 -19.52 -8.22
CA LEU A 53 -8.48 -20.24 -8.18
C LEU A 53 -8.71 -21.59 -7.49
N THR A 54 -8.53 -22.70 -8.21
CA THR A 54 -8.62 -24.03 -7.61
C THR A 54 -7.35 -24.39 -6.84
N LYS A 55 -7.44 -25.32 -5.90
CA LYS A 55 -6.28 -25.84 -5.14
C LYS A 55 -5.20 -26.49 -6.05
N ASP A 56 -5.56 -26.87 -7.27
CA ASP A 56 -4.68 -27.47 -8.25
C ASP A 56 -4.02 -26.45 -9.20
N GLY A 57 -4.44 -25.17 -9.08
CA GLY A 57 -3.86 -24.04 -9.80
C GLY A 57 -4.64 -23.63 -11.05
N ASP A 58 -5.78 -24.26 -11.34
CA ASP A 58 -6.65 -23.80 -12.42
C ASP A 58 -7.25 -22.45 -12.08
N ARG A 59 -7.29 -21.57 -13.07
CA ARG A 59 -7.76 -20.20 -12.93
C ARG A 59 -8.88 -19.92 -13.90
N VAL A 60 -10.02 -19.48 -13.38
CA VAL A 60 -11.16 -19.00 -14.17
C VAL A 60 -11.36 -17.53 -13.86
N LEU A 61 -11.03 -16.65 -14.80
CA LEU A 61 -11.23 -15.20 -14.70
C LEU A 61 -12.56 -14.83 -15.35
N LEU A 62 -13.48 -14.35 -14.55
CA LEU A 62 -14.75 -13.80 -15.01
C LEU A 62 -14.58 -12.30 -15.20
N SER A 63 -14.98 -11.78 -16.35
CA SER A 63 -14.94 -10.34 -16.64
C SER A 63 -15.94 -10.01 -17.76
N ASP A 64 -16.11 -8.75 -18.06
CA ASP A 64 -17.02 -8.35 -19.13
C ASP A 64 -16.31 -8.13 -20.49
N SER A 65 -17.11 -7.97 -21.52
CA SER A 65 -16.62 -7.87 -22.90
C SER A 65 -15.73 -6.65 -23.17
N ARG A 66 -15.78 -5.61 -22.33
CA ARG A 66 -14.93 -4.40 -22.45
C ARG A 66 -13.46 -4.74 -22.28
N PHE A 67 -13.16 -5.77 -21.48
CA PHE A 67 -11.79 -6.14 -21.10
C PHE A 67 -11.21 -7.31 -21.91
N LYS A 68 -11.95 -7.90 -22.84
CA LYS A 68 -11.54 -9.10 -23.58
C LYS A 68 -10.16 -8.99 -24.24
N ASP A 69 -9.90 -7.89 -24.92
CA ASP A 69 -8.60 -7.68 -25.59
C ASP A 69 -7.49 -7.36 -24.58
N GLN A 70 -7.83 -6.60 -23.54
CA GLN A 70 -6.88 -6.27 -22.47
C GLN A 70 -6.39 -7.53 -21.74
N ILE A 71 -7.29 -8.43 -21.35
CA ILE A 71 -6.95 -9.70 -20.68
C ILE A 71 -5.98 -10.51 -21.57
N ARG A 72 -6.28 -10.64 -22.87
CA ARG A 72 -5.45 -11.38 -23.82
C ARG A 72 -4.02 -10.86 -23.91
N HIS A 73 -3.82 -9.54 -23.73
CA HIS A 73 -2.52 -8.91 -23.81
C HIS A 73 -1.76 -8.90 -22.49
N GLN A 74 -2.47 -8.84 -21.36
CA GLN A 74 -1.87 -8.64 -20.05
C GLN A 74 -1.70 -9.93 -19.24
N ALA A 75 -2.63 -10.89 -19.36
CA ALA A 75 -2.68 -12.08 -18.53
C ALA A 75 -2.01 -13.27 -19.25
N PRO A 76 -0.74 -13.59 -18.95
CA PRO A 76 -0.04 -14.69 -19.59
C PRO A 76 -0.37 -16.03 -18.93
N GLY A 77 -0.12 -17.12 -19.68
CA GLY A 77 -0.26 -18.50 -19.19
C GLY A 77 -1.65 -19.07 -19.38
N GLU A 78 -1.89 -20.23 -18.78
CA GLU A 78 -3.17 -20.92 -18.83
C GLU A 78 -4.18 -20.23 -17.92
N LEU A 79 -5.17 -19.57 -18.52
CA LEU A 79 -6.24 -18.84 -17.87
C LEU A 79 -7.52 -19.04 -18.66
N GLU A 80 -8.52 -19.68 -18.05
CA GLU A 80 -9.86 -19.70 -18.63
C GLU A 80 -10.51 -18.33 -18.44
N VAL A 81 -11.02 -17.74 -19.52
CA VAL A 81 -11.65 -16.41 -19.47
C VAL A 81 -13.11 -16.52 -19.84
N VAL A 82 -13.97 -16.16 -18.92
CA VAL A 82 -15.43 -16.17 -19.08
C VAL A 82 -15.94 -14.75 -19.19
N MET A 83 -16.62 -14.45 -20.31
CA MET A 83 -17.26 -13.16 -20.50
C MET A 83 -18.65 -13.18 -19.87
N GLN A 84 -18.78 -12.58 -18.70
CA GLN A 84 -20.05 -12.45 -17.99
C GLN A 84 -20.95 -11.38 -18.65
N THR A 85 -22.25 -11.54 -18.48
CA THR A 85 -23.22 -10.62 -19.08
C THR A 85 -23.69 -9.55 -18.11
N MET A 86 -24.51 -9.88 -17.10
CA MET A 86 -25.10 -8.87 -16.21
C MET A 86 -25.14 -9.25 -14.72
N ASP A 87 -25.02 -10.53 -14.39
CA ASP A 87 -25.12 -11.04 -13.02
C ASP A 87 -23.88 -11.88 -12.71
N ASN A 88 -22.91 -11.24 -12.08
CA ASN A 88 -21.63 -11.88 -11.75
C ASN A 88 -21.82 -13.11 -10.82
N ILE A 89 -22.69 -13.04 -9.82
CA ILE A 89 -22.89 -14.14 -8.87
C ILE A 89 -23.49 -15.38 -9.55
N LYS A 90 -24.41 -15.19 -10.50
CA LYS A 90 -24.94 -16.30 -11.30
C LYS A 90 -23.87 -16.93 -12.18
N GLU A 91 -23.04 -16.13 -12.82
CA GLU A 91 -21.96 -16.66 -13.65
C GLU A 91 -20.91 -17.38 -12.80
N ILE A 92 -20.51 -16.82 -11.64
CA ILE A 92 -19.65 -17.50 -10.68
C ILE A 92 -20.25 -18.86 -10.30
N SER A 93 -21.53 -18.89 -9.90
CA SER A 93 -22.25 -20.13 -9.54
C SER A 93 -22.22 -21.16 -10.66
N HIS A 94 -22.47 -20.71 -11.92
CA HIS A 94 -22.40 -21.57 -13.09
C HIS A 94 -21.01 -22.15 -13.34
N GLN A 95 -19.94 -21.37 -13.10
CA GLN A 95 -18.57 -21.87 -13.25
C GLN A 95 -18.21 -22.83 -12.10
N LEU A 96 -18.56 -22.52 -10.86
CA LEU A 96 -18.31 -23.41 -9.71
C LEU A 96 -18.97 -24.78 -9.89
N GLN A 97 -20.18 -24.83 -10.47
CA GLN A 97 -20.89 -26.09 -10.74
C GLN A 97 -20.21 -26.97 -11.80
N LYS A 98 -19.33 -26.42 -12.65
CA LYS A 98 -18.51 -27.16 -13.60
C LYS A 98 -17.24 -27.74 -12.99
N LEU A 99 -16.81 -27.22 -11.86
CA LEU A 99 -15.59 -27.59 -11.18
C LEU A 99 -15.86 -28.68 -10.11
N PRO A 100 -14.89 -29.56 -9.83
CA PRO A 100 -15.03 -30.60 -8.82
C PRO A 100 -14.78 -30.04 -7.41
N VAL A 101 -15.51 -28.98 -7.02
CA VAL A 101 -15.34 -28.30 -5.74
C VAL A 101 -16.50 -28.59 -4.77
N LYS A 102 -16.17 -28.73 -3.50
CA LYS A 102 -17.14 -28.95 -2.41
C LYS A 102 -16.99 -27.91 -1.30
N LYS A 103 -15.80 -27.36 -1.12
CA LYS A 103 -15.54 -26.32 -0.17
C LYS A 103 -14.78 -25.17 -0.85
N VAL A 104 -15.37 -23.97 -0.83
CA VAL A 104 -14.82 -22.77 -1.48
C VAL A 104 -14.60 -21.68 -0.43
N LEU A 105 -13.38 -21.18 -0.35
CA LEU A 105 -13.04 -19.99 0.40
C LEU A 105 -13.50 -18.76 -0.39
N VAL A 106 -13.95 -17.73 0.31
CA VAL A 106 -14.44 -16.47 -0.31
C VAL A 106 -13.84 -15.28 0.43
N GLU A 107 -13.31 -14.33 -0.30
CA GLU A 107 -12.81 -13.07 0.28
C GLU A 107 -13.95 -12.31 0.96
N GLY A 108 -13.99 -12.35 2.30
CA GLY A 108 -15.14 -11.87 3.07
C GLY A 108 -15.28 -10.34 3.10
N GLU A 109 -14.18 -9.60 2.91
CA GLU A 109 -14.18 -8.14 2.90
C GLU A 109 -14.64 -7.53 1.57
N PHE A 110 -14.66 -8.33 0.50
CA PHE A 110 -14.93 -7.84 -0.86
C PHE A 110 -16.23 -8.36 -1.46
N ILE A 111 -16.99 -9.18 -0.72
CA ILE A 111 -18.32 -9.64 -1.11
C ILE A 111 -19.37 -9.00 -0.21
N SER A 112 -20.47 -8.49 -0.77
CA SER A 112 -21.58 -8.01 0.05
C SER A 112 -22.36 -9.18 0.66
N ALA A 113 -23.02 -8.96 1.81
CA ALA A 113 -23.84 -9.99 2.45
C ALA A 113 -24.91 -10.57 1.50
N SER A 114 -25.58 -9.73 0.70
CA SER A 114 -26.59 -10.17 -0.27
C SER A 114 -26.00 -11.01 -1.40
N GLN A 115 -24.80 -10.71 -1.86
CA GLN A 115 -24.10 -11.51 -2.87
C GLN A 115 -23.72 -12.88 -2.29
N PHE A 116 -23.21 -12.89 -1.05
CA PHE A 116 -22.85 -14.13 -0.37
C PHE A 116 -24.07 -15.03 -0.13
N ASP A 117 -25.18 -14.48 0.35
CA ASP A 117 -26.43 -15.23 0.52
C ASP A 117 -26.90 -15.83 -0.81
N THR A 118 -26.88 -15.05 -1.89
CA THR A 118 -27.25 -15.52 -3.24
C THR A 118 -26.31 -16.64 -3.71
N LEU A 119 -25.00 -16.51 -3.46
CA LEU A 119 -24.01 -17.53 -3.82
C LEU A 119 -24.29 -18.87 -3.11
N VAL A 120 -24.59 -18.81 -1.81
CA VAL A 120 -24.95 -20.00 -1.00
C VAL A 120 -26.26 -20.61 -1.49
N GLU A 121 -27.31 -19.83 -1.70
CA GLU A 121 -28.62 -20.31 -2.18
C GLU A 121 -28.53 -21.01 -3.54
N GLN A 122 -27.69 -20.50 -4.45
CA GLN A 122 -27.54 -21.08 -5.80
C GLN A 122 -26.67 -22.34 -5.84
N ASN A 123 -25.90 -22.62 -4.78
CA ASN A 123 -24.98 -23.75 -4.73
C ASN A 123 -25.12 -24.57 -3.45
N PRO A 124 -26.27 -25.24 -3.21
CA PRO A 124 -26.57 -25.91 -1.96
C PRO A 124 -25.64 -27.11 -1.64
N ASP A 125 -24.90 -27.61 -2.62
CA ASP A 125 -23.94 -28.71 -2.48
C ASP A 125 -22.49 -28.25 -2.22
N ILE A 126 -22.26 -26.93 -2.12
CA ILE A 126 -20.95 -26.32 -1.87
C ILE A 126 -20.94 -25.64 -0.51
N GLU A 127 -19.96 -25.95 0.31
CA GLU A 127 -19.65 -25.23 1.55
C GLU A 127 -18.87 -23.97 1.22
N PHE A 128 -19.41 -22.77 1.54
CA PHE A 128 -18.70 -21.51 1.42
C PHE A 128 -18.19 -21.05 2.78
N VAL A 129 -16.91 -20.69 2.84
CA VAL A 129 -16.25 -20.20 4.06
C VAL A 129 -15.63 -18.85 3.77
N LEU A 130 -16.08 -17.83 4.50
CA LEU A 130 -15.43 -16.52 4.42
C LEU A 130 -14.00 -16.60 4.97
N CYS A 131 -13.05 -16.09 4.23
CA CYS A 131 -11.66 -15.97 4.63
C CYS A 131 -11.16 -14.55 4.36
N ASN A 132 -10.18 -14.13 5.14
CA ASN A 132 -9.51 -12.85 4.96
C ASN A 132 -8.01 -13.09 4.90
N GLU A 133 -7.27 -12.19 4.26
CA GLU A 133 -5.81 -12.11 4.27
C GLU A 133 -5.07 -13.33 3.65
N LEU A 134 -5.73 -14.16 2.83
CA LEU A 134 -5.09 -15.35 2.28
C LEU A 134 -4.10 -14.99 1.16
N VAL A 135 -4.54 -14.19 0.19
CA VAL A 135 -3.68 -13.70 -0.91
C VAL A 135 -2.77 -12.59 -0.39
N GLU A 136 -3.28 -11.73 0.50
CA GLU A 136 -2.53 -10.64 1.11
C GLU A 136 -1.29 -11.16 1.86
N LYS A 137 -1.37 -12.29 2.57
CA LYS A 137 -0.20 -12.95 3.18
C LYS A 137 0.86 -13.33 2.14
N ALA A 138 0.46 -13.82 0.98
CA ALA A 138 1.40 -14.14 -0.10
C ALA A 138 2.05 -12.87 -0.70
N ARG A 139 1.35 -11.73 -0.67
CA ARG A 139 1.81 -10.43 -1.15
C ARG A 139 2.77 -9.72 -0.19
N THR A 140 2.85 -10.12 1.09
CA THR A 140 3.73 -9.46 2.07
C THR A 140 5.19 -9.53 1.68
N VAL A 141 5.67 -10.67 1.19
CA VAL A 141 7.06 -10.89 0.74
C VAL A 141 7.15 -10.66 -0.76
N LYS A 142 7.78 -9.56 -1.15
CA LYS A 142 7.84 -9.09 -2.54
C LYS A 142 8.82 -9.92 -3.38
N ASP A 143 8.44 -10.20 -4.61
CA ASP A 143 9.36 -10.74 -5.60
C ASP A 143 10.14 -9.62 -6.34
N GLU A 144 11.05 -10.02 -7.22
CA GLU A 144 11.94 -9.07 -7.93
C GLU A 144 11.20 -8.09 -8.84
N LEU A 145 10.09 -8.48 -9.47
CA LEU A 145 9.29 -7.58 -10.32
C LEU A 145 8.50 -6.60 -9.48
N GLU A 146 7.97 -7.04 -8.33
CA GLU A 146 7.29 -6.19 -7.37
C GLU A 146 8.24 -5.12 -6.81
N LEU A 147 9.44 -5.53 -6.38
CA LEU A 147 10.45 -4.59 -5.86
C LEU A 147 10.90 -3.58 -6.92
N LYS A 148 11.04 -3.99 -8.19
CA LYS A 148 11.35 -3.07 -9.29
C LYS A 148 10.23 -2.04 -9.51
N ALA A 149 8.96 -2.47 -9.42
CA ALA A 149 7.81 -1.58 -9.59
C ALA A 149 7.67 -0.60 -8.41
N LEU A 150 7.82 -1.08 -7.17
CA LEU A 150 7.86 -0.26 -5.96
C LEU A 150 8.95 0.80 -6.06
N GLN A 151 10.20 0.41 -6.34
CA GLN A 151 11.31 1.35 -6.45
C GLN A 151 11.03 2.41 -7.53
N LYS A 152 10.40 2.03 -8.64
CA LYS A 152 10.07 2.99 -9.69
C LYS A 152 8.98 3.97 -9.27
N ALA A 153 7.95 3.54 -8.53
CA ALA A 153 6.94 4.41 -7.93
C ALA A 153 7.58 5.43 -6.97
N ILE A 154 8.50 4.95 -6.12
CA ILE A 154 9.28 5.75 -5.19
C ILE A 154 10.15 6.77 -5.93
N ASP A 155 10.88 6.37 -6.97
CA ASP A 155 11.73 7.27 -7.76
C ASP A 155 10.93 8.39 -8.42
N ILE A 156 9.74 8.08 -8.96
CA ILE A 156 8.81 9.06 -9.54
C ILE A 156 8.34 10.03 -8.47
N SER A 157 7.98 9.54 -7.30
CA SER A 157 7.53 10.36 -6.16
C SER A 157 8.64 11.29 -5.68
N MET A 158 9.86 10.78 -5.50
CA MET A 158 11.03 11.58 -5.11
C MET A 158 11.38 12.64 -6.14
N GLN A 159 11.31 12.35 -7.43
CA GLN A 159 11.55 13.32 -8.49
C GLN A 159 10.49 14.43 -8.46
N SER A 160 9.20 14.06 -8.36
CA SER A 160 8.10 15.00 -8.29
C SER A 160 8.17 15.91 -7.05
N PHE A 161 8.61 15.36 -5.90
CA PHE A 161 8.86 16.16 -4.70
C PHE A 161 9.94 17.21 -4.93
N LYS A 162 11.07 16.88 -5.56
CA LYS A 162 12.12 17.85 -5.87
C LYS A 162 11.62 18.97 -6.79
N GLU A 163 10.75 18.65 -7.74
CA GLU A 163 10.20 19.61 -8.70
C GLU A 163 9.12 20.51 -8.10
N ILE A 164 8.40 20.05 -7.04
CA ILE A 164 7.38 20.88 -6.40
C ILE A 164 7.96 21.93 -5.44
N LEU A 165 9.11 21.67 -4.80
CA LEU A 165 9.68 22.54 -3.78
C LEU A 165 9.80 24.01 -4.20
N PRO A 166 10.30 24.38 -5.40
CA PRO A 166 10.39 25.78 -5.84
C PRO A 166 9.04 26.48 -6.01
N LEU A 167 7.95 25.74 -6.06
CA LEU A 167 6.59 26.25 -6.25
C LEU A 167 5.87 26.55 -4.93
N ILE A 168 6.41 26.07 -3.81
CA ILE A 168 5.90 26.33 -2.46
C ILE A 168 6.31 27.73 -2.05
N LYS A 169 5.34 28.67 -2.02
CA LYS A 169 5.57 30.08 -1.72
C LYS A 169 4.45 30.64 -0.88
N PRO A 170 4.68 31.73 -0.11
CA PRO A 170 3.62 32.39 0.62
C PRO A 170 2.45 32.76 -0.30
N GLY A 171 1.22 32.45 0.14
CA GLY A 171 -0.01 32.76 -0.60
C GLY A 171 -0.50 31.69 -1.57
N VAL A 172 0.31 30.67 -1.90
CA VAL A 172 -0.15 29.49 -2.66
C VAL A 172 -1.02 28.64 -1.76
N THR A 173 -2.09 28.04 -2.31
CA THR A 173 -2.95 27.14 -1.54
C THR A 173 -2.37 25.72 -1.47
N GLU A 174 -2.66 25.00 -0.39
CA GLU A 174 -2.29 23.59 -0.24
C GLU A 174 -2.81 22.75 -1.41
N LYS A 175 -4.07 22.98 -1.84
CA LYS A 175 -4.66 22.31 -3.04
C LYS A 175 -3.89 22.56 -4.31
N ALA A 176 -3.37 23.77 -4.51
CA ALA A 176 -2.59 24.06 -5.72
C ALA A 176 -1.28 23.26 -5.76
N ILE A 177 -0.65 23.05 -4.59
CA ILE A 177 0.54 22.22 -4.45
C ILE A 177 0.18 20.74 -4.68
N GLY A 178 -0.88 20.21 -4.04
CA GLY A 178 -1.34 18.83 -4.22
C GLY A 178 -1.69 18.50 -5.68
N ALA A 179 -2.47 19.37 -6.34
CA ALA A 179 -2.82 19.21 -7.75
C ALA A 179 -1.58 19.25 -8.68
N LYS A 180 -0.59 20.07 -8.32
CA LYS A 180 0.65 20.11 -9.09
C LYS A 180 1.51 18.86 -8.88
N LEU A 181 1.51 18.27 -7.68
CA LEU A 181 2.16 16.98 -7.43
C LEU A 181 1.52 15.86 -8.25
N ASP A 182 0.19 15.74 -8.30
CA ASP A 182 -0.48 14.73 -9.13
C ASP A 182 -0.13 14.89 -10.63
N TYR A 183 -0.08 16.14 -11.11
CA TYR A 183 0.40 16.42 -12.46
C TYR A 183 1.86 15.95 -12.65
N LEU A 184 2.74 16.23 -11.69
CA LEU A 184 4.16 15.85 -11.75
C LEU A 184 4.33 14.32 -11.71
N PHE A 185 3.56 13.59 -10.90
CA PHE A 185 3.58 12.13 -10.92
C PHE A 185 3.32 11.59 -12.33
N LYS A 186 2.27 12.09 -13.00
CA LYS A 186 1.89 11.61 -14.34
C LYS A 186 2.93 11.93 -15.40
N ILE A 187 3.50 13.13 -15.41
CA ILE A 187 4.53 13.48 -16.42
C ILE A 187 5.88 12.81 -16.16
N ASN A 188 6.16 12.43 -14.91
CA ASN A 188 7.36 11.68 -14.54
C ASN A 188 7.19 10.16 -14.76
N GLY A 189 6.05 9.73 -15.31
CA GLY A 189 5.80 8.36 -15.74
C GLY A 189 5.01 7.50 -14.76
N GLY A 190 4.42 8.09 -13.72
CA GLY A 190 3.47 7.44 -12.81
C GLY A 190 2.05 7.40 -13.36
N GLU A 191 1.20 6.62 -12.70
CA GLU A 191 -0.22 6.46 -13.05
C GLU A 191 -1.11 7.52 -12.37
N GLY A 192 -0.59 8.21 -11.35
CA GLY A 192 -1.26 9.22 -10.53
C GLY A 192 -0.86 9.07 -9.06
N GLN A 193 -1.56 9.78 -8.19
CA GLN A 193 -1.36 9.70 -6.74
C GLN A 193 -1.81 8.34 -6.19
N SER A 194 -1.03 7.76 -5.27
CA SER A 194 -1.34 6.47 -4.61
C SER A 194 -2.41 6.62 -3.51
N PHE A 195 -2.56 7.82 -2.99
CA PHE A 195 -3.59 8.24 -2.03
C PHE A 195 -3.84 9.74 -2.16
N GLU A 196 -4.85 10.25 -1.48
CA GLU A 196 -5.16 11.68 -1.50
C GLU A 196 -4.03 12.48 -0.83
N THR A 197 -3.25 13.22 -1.63
CA THR A 197 -2.04 13.93 -1.20
C THR A 197 -2.31 14.87 -0.01
N ILE A 198 -1.53 14.72 1.05
CA ILE A 198 -1.58 15.59 2.22
C ILE A 198 -0.61 16.76 2.02
N ILE A 199 -1.14 17.98 2.07
CA ILE A 199 -0.37 19.21 2.22
C ILE A 199 -0.96 19.95 3.40
N ALA A 200 -0.32 19.83 4.56
CA ALA A 200 -0.84 20.38 5.80
C ALA A 200 0.12 21.43 6.37
N SER A 201 -0.24 22.71 6.24
CA SER A 201 0.62 23.83 6.60
C SER A 201 0.17 24.52 7.90
N GLY A 202 1.14 25.00 8.68
CA GLY A 202 0.91 25.68 9.96
C GLY A 202 0.11 24.81 10.93
N TYR A 203 -0.97 25.35 11.53
CA TYR A 203 -1.79 24.60 12.50
C TYR A 203 -2.38 23.31 11.94
N ARG A 204 -2.64 23.23 10.62
CA ARG A 204 -3.15 22.01 9.99
C ARG A 204 -2.14 20.86 9.97
N GLY A 205 -0.84 21.16 10.10
CA GLY A 205 0.19 20.15 10.30
C GLY A 205 -0.03 19.28 11.54
N SER A 206 -0.87 19.71 12.51
CA SER A 206 -1.29 18.88 13.63
C SER A 206 -2.38 17.85 13.28
N TRP A 207 -2.91 17.85 12.06
CA TRP A 207 -3.89 16.90 11.57
C TRP A 207 -3.18 15.81 10.78
N ALA A 208 -3.04 14.63 11.36
CA ALA A 208 -2.29 13.52 10.73
C ALA A 208 -2.76 13.22 9.30
N HIS A 209 -4.09 13.32 9.04
CA HIS A 209 -4.70 13.19 7.71
C HIS A 209 -5.16 14.54 7.16
N GLY A 210 -4.31 15.56 7.25
CA GLY A 210 -4.60 16.93 6.80
C GLY A 210 -4.57 17.09 5.29
N VAL A 211 -5.48 16.42 4.55
CA VAL A 211 -5.62 16.53 3.08
C VAL A 211 -5.57 17.98 2.62
N ALA A 212 -4.95 18.21 1.47
CA ALA A 212 -4.71 19.53 0.91
C ALA A 212 -6.00 20.38 0.78
N SER A 213 -5.99 21.60 1.36
CA SER A 213 -7.15 22.47 1.47
C SER A 213 -6.97 23.81 0.72
N ASP A 214 -7.98 24.66 0.78
CA ASP A 214 -7.90 26.03 0.26
C ASP A 214 -7.10 27.00 1.15
N LYS A 215 -6.53 26.50 2.27
CA LYS A 215 -5.65 27.31 3.12
C LYS A 215 -4.43 27.75 2.31
N LYS A 216 -4.14 29.05 2.41
CA LYS A 216 -2.93 29.64 1.86
C LYS A 216 -1.76 29.42 2.82
N ILE A 217 -0.66 28.91 2.29
CA ILE A 217 0.59 28.71 3.01
C ILE A 217 1.18 30.10 3.36
N LYS A 218 1.72 30.23 4.57
CA LYS A 218 2.28 31.47 5.08
C LYS A 218 3.75 31.31 5.41
N ASP A 219 4.47 32.41 5.40
CA ASP A 219 5.82 32.49 5.94
C ASP A 219 5.82 32.14 7.45
N GLY A 220 6.84 31.44 7.92
CA GLY A 220 6.95 30.98 9.31
C GLY A 220 6.20 29.67 9.61
N GLU A 221 5.65 28.96 8.61
CA GLU A 221 4.93 27.70 8.80
C GLU A 221 5.79 26.47 8.48
N LEU A 222 5.61 25.40 9.26
CA LEU A 222 5.94 24.04 8.78
C LEU A 222 4.84 23.54 7.83
N ILE A 223 5.25 22.72 6.89
CA ILE A 223 4.39 22.11 5.89
C ILE A 223 4.68 20.60 5.89
N VAL A 224 3.74 19.80 6.33
CA VAL A 224 3.77 18.34 6.16
C VAL A 224 3.30 18.04 4.74
N ILE A 225 4.15 17.38 3.97
CA ILE A 225 3.91 16.97 2.59
C ILE A 225 4.01 15.45 2.57
N ASP A 226 2.87 14.79 2.42
CA ASP A 226 2.74 13.34 2.39
C ASP A 226 2.16 12.93 1.04
N PHE A 227 2.92 12.12 0.31
CA PHE A 227 2.72 11.94 -1.11
C PHE A 227 3.29 10.61 -1.61
N GLY A 228 2.63 10.06 -2.60
CA GLY A 228 3.10 8.88 -3.30
C GLY A 228 2.49 8.77 -4.69
N SER A 229 3.14 8.04 -5.57
CA SER A 229 2.68 7.75 -6.93
C SER A 229 2.45 6.26 -7.11
N PHE A 230 1.50 5.91 -7.98
CA PHE A 230 1.43 4.57 -8.56
C PHE A 230 2.38 4.42 -9.73
N TYR A 231 3.01 3.27 -9.83
CA TYR A 231 3.68 2.79 -11.03
C TYR A 231 3.45 1.30 -11.21
N ASN A 232 2.89 0.92 -12.34
CA ASN A 232 2.50 -0.46 -12.63
C ASN A 232 1.71 -1.08 -11.46
N GLY A 233 0.78 -0.28 -10.87
CA GLY A 233 -0.09 -0.60 -9.75
C GLY A 233 0.57 -0.71 -8.39
N TYR A 234 1.89 -0.56 -8.27
CA TYR A 234 2.58 -0.50 -6.99
C TYR A 234 2.66 0.94 -6.50
N THR A 235 2.55 1.10 -5.19
CA THR A 235 2.45 2.39 -4.51
C THR A 235 3.81 2.86 -3.99
N ALA A 236 3.96 4.17 -3.78
CA ALA A 236 4.96 4.77 -2.91
C ALA A 236 4.26 5.53 -1.79
N ASP A 237 4.93 5.69 -0.66
CA ASP A 237 4.46 6.45 0.49
C ASP A 237 5.61 7.19 1.17
N ILE A 238 5.61 8.51 1.05
CA ILE A 238 6.73 9.32 1.51
C ILE A 238 6.22 10.59 2.16
N THR A 239 6.61 10.85 3.40
CA THR A 239 6.36 12.14 4.04
C THR A 239 7.65 12.91 4.24
N ARG A 240 7.61 14.20 3.90
CA ARG A 240 8.62 15.19 4.32
C ARG A 240 7.94 16.41 4.94
N THR A 241 8.51 16.87 6.03
CA THR A 241 8.15 18.17 6.61
C THR A 241 9.20 19.19 6.21
N VAL A 242 8.76 20.32 5.66
CA VAL A 242 9.62 21.44 5.26
C VAL A 242 9.17 22.72 5.97
N ALA A 243 10.06 23.69 6.10
CA ALA A 243 9.74 25.02 6.61
C ALA A 243 9.64 26.03 5.47
N LEU A 244 8.71 26.98 5.59
CA LEU A 244 8.69 28.16 4.75
C LEU A 244 9.14 29.37 5.59
N GLY A 245 10.39 29.83 5.38
CA GLY A 245 11.02 30.81 6.25
C GLY A 245 11.35 30.30 7.65
N GLN A 246 11.52 31.21 8.61
CA GLN A 246 11.90 30.89 9.99
C GLN A 246 10.67 30.42 10.80
N VAL A 247 10.76 29.24 11.39
CA VAL A 247 9.68 28.65 12.21
C VAL A 247 9.94 28.78 13.71
N ASP A 248 8.91 28.50 14.52
CA ASP A 248 9.03 28.45 15.98
C ASP A 248 10.05 27.38 16.42
N SER A 249 10.86 27.70 17.42
CA SER A 249 11.94 26.83 17.91
C SER A 249 11.44 25.49 18.48
N GLU A 250 10.19 25.42 18.98
CA GLU A 250 9.61 24.15 19.41
C GLU A 250 9.28 23.26 18.21
N LEU A 251 8.81 23.83 17.10
CA LEU A 251 8.56 23.11 15.86
C LEU A 251 9.85 22.55 15.26
N GLU A 252 10.93 23.33 15.28
CA GLU A 252 12.26 22.85 14.88
C GLU A 252 12.77 21.73 15.82
N LYS A 253 12.55 21.87 17.15
CA LYS A 253 12.90 20.84 18.12
C LYS A 253 12.15 19.53 17.85
N ILE A 254 10.85 19.56 17.62
CA ILE A 254 10.08 18.32 17.34
C ILE A 254 10.50 17.70 16.00
N TYR A 255 10.95 18.47 15.01
CA TYR A 255 11.51 17.92 13.78
C TYR A 255 12.70 16.98 14.07
N HIS A 256 13.66 17.44 14.88
CA HIS A 256 14.82 16.62 15.23
C HIS A 256 14.45 15.40 16.08
N ILE A 257 13.42 15.52 16.94
CA ILE A 257 12.91 14.37 17.71
C ILE A 257 12.30 13.33 16.77
N VAL A 258 11.46 13.74 15.82
CA VAL A 258 10.83 12.84 14.84
C VAL A 258 11.88 12.19 13.93
N TYR A 259 12.88 12.96 13.47
CA TYR A 259 13.98 12.41 12.70
C TYR A 259 14.73 11.30 13.44
N GLU A 260 15.10 11.51 14.71
CA GLU A 260 15.81 10.52 15.51
C GLU A 260 14.91 9.31 15.82
N ALA A 261 13.62 9.53 16.06
CA ALA A 261 12.65 8.45 16.25
C ALA A 261 12.53 7.58 14.97
N GLN A 262 12.44 8.20 13.81
CA GLN A 262 12.39 7.50 12.52
C GLN A 262 13.67 6.68 12.29
N ARG A 263 14.84 7.25 12.55
CA ARG A 263 16.11 6.55 12.44
C ARG A 263 16.14 5.27 13.30
N ARG A 264 15.66 5.36 14.56
CA ARG A 264 15.56 4.20 15.46
C ARG A 264 14.54 3.16 14.97
N GLY A 265 13.41 3.62 14.44
CA GLY A 265 12.42 2.72 13.81
C GLY A 265 13.02 1.97 12.63
N ILE A 266 13.74 2.67 11.74
CA ILE A 266 14.41 2.04 10.59
C ILE A 266 15.46 1.03 11.07
N GLU A 267 16.29 1.36 12.05
CA GLU A 267 17.29 0.41 12.60
C GLU A 267 16.66 -0.84 13.23
N ALA A 268 15.42 -0.74 13.73
CA ALA A 268 14.67 -1.88 14.26
C ALA A 268 13.91 -2.66 13.17
N ALA A 269 13.80 -2.14 11.95
CA ALA A 269 13.08 -2.77 10.83
C ALA A 269 13.93 -3.88 10.18
N VAL A 270 14.25 -4.92 10.94
CA VAL A 270 15.11 -6.03 10.53
C VAL A 270 14.36 -7.36 10.56
N ALA A 271 14.79 -8.33 9.76
CA ALA A 271 14.21 -9.66 9.77
C ALA A 271 14.32 -10.32 11.16
N GLY A 272 13.21 -10.89 11.63
CA GLY A 272 13.07 -11.50 12.94
C GLY A 272 12.48 -10.60 14.03
N ASN A 273 12.52 -9.27 13.89
CA ASN A 273 11.79 -8.36 14.77
C ASN A 273 10.30 -8.36 14.45
N THR A 274 9.49 -7.99 15.43
CA THR A 274 8.05 -7.80 15.24
C THR A 274 7.72 -6.35 14.89
N GLY A 275 6.52 -6.11 14.32
CA GLY A 275 6.03 -4.75 14.12
C GLY A 275 5.97 -3.94 15.42
N ALA A 276 5.69 -4.59 16.57
CA ALA A 276 5.74 -3.96 17.89
C ALA A 276 7.16 -3.54 18.31
N ASP A 277 8.19 -4.27 17.92
CA ASP A 277 9.59 -3.90 18.20
C ASP A 277 9.99 -2.64 17.45
N ILE A 278 9.56 -2.52 16.20
CA ILE A 278 9.79 -1.34 15.34
C ILE A 278 9.08 -0.12 15.94
N ASP A 279 7.79 -0.25 16.27
CA ASP A 279 7.01 0.84 16.89
C ASP A 279 7.64 1.28 18.22
N LYS A 280 7.99 0.33 19.08
CA LYS A 280 8.60 0.59 20.39
C LYS A 280 9.90 1.37 20.26
N ALA A 281 10.74 1.06 19.28
CA ALA A 281 12.03 1.72 19.08
C ALA A 281 11.88 3.24 18.86
N ALA A 282 10.88 3.64 18.07
CA ALA A 282 10.60 5.05 17.82
C ALA A 282 9.74 5.70 18.93
N ARG A 283 8.64 5.04 19.31
CA ARG A 283 7.67 5.57 20.28
C ARG A 283 8.28 5.81 21.66
N SER A 284 9.13 4.89 22.13
CA SER A 284 9.82 5.06 23.42
C SER A 284 10.65 6.34 23.43
N TYR A 285 11.37 6.62 22.34
CA TYR A 285 12.18 7.84 22.26
C TYR A 285 11.33 9.11 22.25
N ILE A 286 10.23 9.16 21.47
CA ILE A 286 9.29 10.31 21.47
C ILE A 286 8.72 10.53 22.87
N THR A 287 8.39 9.44 23.59
CA THR A 287 7.86 9.49 24.96
C THR A 287 8.90 10.01 25.94
N GLU A 288 10.16 9.55 25.87
CA GLU A 288 11.27 10.04 26.69
C GLU A 288 11.57 11.53 26.49
N GLN A 289 11.31 12.05 25.28
CA GLN A 289 11.43 13.47 24.97
C GLN A 289 10.22 14.30 25.44
N GLY A 290 9.20 13.68 26.05
CA GLY A 290 8.01 14.35 26.59
C GLY A 290 6.87 14.58 25.61
N TYR A 291 6.91 13.95 24.42
CA TYR A 291 5.90 14.13 23.36
C TYR A 291 5.08 12.87 23.07
N GLY A 292 5.10 11.86 23.94
CA GLY A 292 4.44 10.58 23.70
C GLY A 292 2.92 10.69 23.48
N GLU A 293 2.23 11.61 24.13
CA GLU A 293 0.79 11.87 23.96
C GLU A 293 0.44 12.49 22.58
N PHE A 294 1.42 13.06 21.88
CA PHE A 294 1.26 13.70 20.59
C PHE A 294 1.62 12.77 19.40
N PHE A 295 1.92 11.49 19.65
CA PHE A 295 2.12 10.47 18.64
C PHE A 295 1.02 9.41 18.72
N GLY A 296 -0.08 9.63 18.03
CA GLY A 296 -1.34 8.91 18.20
C GLY A 296 -1.60 7.73 17.24
N HIS A 297 -0.69 7.41 16.30
CA HIS A 297 -0.85 6.30 15.34
C HIS A 297 0.30 5.30 15.40
N GLY A 298 0.22 4.20 14.63
CA GLY A 298 1.33 3.25 14.48
C GLY A 298 2.50 3.87 13.75
N ILE A 299 3.66 3.24 13.84
CA ILE A 299 4.87 3.75 13.17
C ILE A 299 4.89 3.45 11.68
N GLY A 300 3.97 2.62 11.16
CA GLY A 300 3.92 2.31 9.74
C GLY A 300 3.05 1.11 9.41
N HIS A 301 3.05 0.74 8.16
CA HIS A 301 2.24 -0.32 7.56
C HIS A 301 2.98 -1.02 6.41
N GLY A 302 2.45 -2.14 5.92
CA GLY A 302 2.91 -2.77 4.70
C GLY A 302 2.50 -1.95 3.47
N ILE A 303 3.32 -2.01 2.42
CA ILE A 303 3.08 -1.29 1.16
C ILE A 303 3.32 -2.21 -0.04
N GLY A 304 2.56 -2.02 -1.13
CA GLY A 304 2.68 -2.84 -2.33
C GLY A 304 1.68 -2.48 -3.42
N LEU A 305 0.80 -3.40 -3.79
CA LEU A 305 -0.31 -3.14 -4.71
C LEU A 305 -1.40 -2.27 -4.07
N GLU A 306 -1.48 -2.26 -2.76
CA GLU A 306 -2.33 -1.37 -1.97
C GLU A 306 -1.46 -0.51 -1.08
N ILE A 307 -1.95 0.70 -0.77
CA ILE A 307 -1.21 1.64 0.10
C ILE A 307 -1.06 1.08 1.51
N HIS A 308 -2.08 0.47 2.06
CA HIS A 308 -2.06 -0.25 3.32
C HIS A 308 -2.20 -1.74 3.04
N GLU A 309 -1.08 -2.46 2.94
CA GLU A 309 -1.12 -3.91 2.86
C GLU A 309 -1.24 -4.53 4.24
N LEU A 310 -2.14 -5.52 4.34
CA LEU A 310 -2.32 -6.30 5.55
C LEU A 310 -1.05 -7.08 5.93
N CYS A 311 -1.06 -7.62 7.13
CA CYS A 311 -0.04 -8.52 7.69
C CYS A 311 1.29 -7.86 8.08
N THR A 312 1.48 -6.54 7.89
CA THR A 312 2.72 -5.89 8.32
C THR A 312 2.52 -4.56 9.04
N PRO A 313 1.49 -4.38 9.90
CA PRO A 313 1.39 -3.15 10.63
C PRO A 313 2.56 -3.04 11.62
N ALA A 314 3.37 -2.02 11.48
CA ALA A 314 4.30 -1.61 12.53
C ALA A 314 3.51 -0.84 13.60
N MET A 315 2.86 -1.57 14.49
CA MET A 315 1.92 -1.09 15.50
C MET A 315 2.34 -1.58 16.88
N PRO A 316 1.98 -0.88 17.97
CA PRO A 316 2.40 -1.25 19.34
C PRO A 316 2.06 -2.67 19.78
N TYR A 317 1.07 -3.29 19.16
CA TYR A 317 0.57 -4.62 19.50
C TYR A 317 0.82 -5.68 18.41
N SER A 318 1.45 -5.30 17.29
CA SER A 318 1.69 -6.23 16.18
C SER A 318 2.68 -7.32 16.55
N LYS A 319 2.26 -8.57 16.35
CA LYS A 319 3.10 -9.77 16.51
C LYS A 319 3.65 -10.28 15.19
N GLU A 320 3.35 -9.60 14.09
CA GLU A 320 3.85 -9.99 12.77
C GLU A 320 5.38 -9.89 12.75
N VAL A 321 6.00 -10.99 12.35
CA VAL A 321 7.47 -11.09 12.31
C VAL A 321 7.96 -10.68 10.92
N MET A 322 8.83 -9.69 10.88
CA MET A 322 9.43 -9.19 9.64
C MET A 322 10.29 -10.28 8.98
N LYS A 323 10.14 -10.40 7.66
CA LYS A 323 10.90 -11.32 6.79
C LYS A 323 11.61 -10.53 5.71
N ASP A 324 12.66 -11.09 5.16
CA ASP A 324 13.35 -10.50 3.99
C ASP A 324 12.36 -10.25 2.83
N ASN A 325 12.55 -9.15 2.14
CA ASN A 325 11.72 -8.68 1.05
C ASN A 325 10.29 -8.23 1.45
N MET A 326 9.98 -8.06 2.72
CA MET A 326 8.83 -7.26 3.12
C MET A 326 9.14 -5.78 2.91
N ALA A 327 8.18 -5.02 2.38
CA ALA A 327 8.25 -3.57 2.26
C ALA A 327 7.25 -2.94 3.23
N ILE A 328 7.72 -2.00 4.05
CA ILE A 328 6.92 -1.30 5.05
C ILE A 328 7.23 0.20 5.03
N THR A 329 6.32 1.03 5.54
CA THR A 329 6.61 2.42 5.88
C THR A 329 7.20 2.54 7.30
N VAL A 330 7.98 3.59 7.55
CA VAL A 330 8.42 4.01 8.89
C VAL A 330 8.21 5.51 9.01
N GLU A 331 7.17 5.92 9.73
CA GLU A 331 6.54 7.25 9.65
C GLU A 331 6.18 7.89 11.01
N PRO A 332 7.09 7.96 12.00
CA PRO A 332 6.73 8.61 13.25
C PRO A 332 6.34 10.08 13.05
N GLY A 333 5.42 10.57 13.89
CA GLY A 333 4.98 11.95 13.87
C GLY A 333 4.74 12.52 15.27
N ILE A 334 4.84 13.83 15.40
CA ILE A 334 4.45 14.61 16.57
C ILE A 334 3.49 15.72 16.10
N TYR A 335 2.29 15.74 16.67
CA TYR A 335 1.19 16.60 16.25
C TYR A 335 0.76 17.49 17.42
N LEU A 336 1.19 18.76 17.41
CA LEU A 336 0.87 19.73 18.48
C LEU A 336 -0.42 20.49 18.13
N PRO A 337 -1.51 20.29 18.87
CA PRO A 337 -2.79 20.95 18.59
C PRO A 337 -2.64 22.46 18.39
N ASP A 338 -3.29 22.99 17.35
CA ASP A 338 -3.30 24.41 16.96
C ASP A 338 -1.93 25.05 16.64
N LYS A 339 -0.85 24.30 16.73
CA LYS A 339 0.52 24.77 16.50
C LYS A 339 1.11 24.29 15.18
N GLY A 340 1.03 22.99 14.98
CA GLY A 340 1.59 22.32 13.80
C GLY A 340 2.01 20.91 14.09
N GLY A 341 2.66 20.26 13.14
CA GLY A 341 3.14 18.89 13.30
C GLY A 341 4.31 18.59 12.40
N VAL A 342 4.94 17.47 12.68
CA VAL A 342 6.03 16.90 11.91
C VAL A 342 5.75 15.42 11.69
N ARG A 343 5.88 14.95 10.45
CA ARG A 343 6.02 13.54 10.08
C ARG A 343 7.19 13.41 9.13
N ILE A 344 7.99 12.38 9.32
CA ILE A 344 9.09 12.01 8.43
C ILE A 344 8.95 10.51 8.15
N GLU A 345 8.84 10.16 6.90
CA GLU A 345 8.52 8.80 6.45
C GLU A 345 9.38 8.36 5.28
N ASP A 346 9.71 7.09 5.30
CA ASP A 346 10.30 6.39 4.16
C ASP A 346 9.75 4.99 3.99
N ASP A 347 9.71 4.54 2.74
CA ASP A 347 9.54 3.14 2.37
C ASP A 347 10.83 2.36 2.68
N ILE A 348 10.70 1.30 3.46
CA ILE A 348 11.79 0.46 3.94
C ILE A 348 11.62 -0.97 3.45
N LEU A 349 12.66 -1.50 2.81
CA LEU A 349 12.75 -2.91 2.48
C LEU A 349 13.48 -3.65 3.60
N ILE A 350 12.84 -4.67 4.17
CA ILE A 350 13.46 -5.56 5.13
C ILE A 350 14.51 -6.42 4.41
N SER A 351 15.75 -6.36 4.89
CA SER A 351 16.89 -7.08 4.30
C SER A 351 17.85 -7.54 5.41
N GLY A 352 17.64 -8.74 5.92
CA GLY A 352 18.43 -9.31 7.01
C GLY A 352 18.49 -8.37 8.21
N LYS A 353 19.73 -7.97 8.58
CA LYS A 353 20.01 -7.01 9.67
C LYS A 353 20.26 -5.59 9.18
N ASP A 354 20.29 -5.36 7.87
CA ASP A 354 20.61 -4.09 7.26
C ASP A 354 19.41 -3.63 6.40
N PRO A 355 18.40 -2.98 7.01
CA PRO A 355 17.21 -2.50 6.28
C PRO A 355 17.60 -1.48 5.22
N ILE A 356 16.94 -1.54 4.07
CA ILE A 356 17.22 -0.65 2.94
C ILE A 356 16.16 0.45 2.90
N THR A 357 16.59 1.69 3.07
CA THR A 357 15.71 2.84 2.81
C THR A 357 15.58 3.03 1.30
N MET A 358 14.39 2.76 0.77
CA MET A 358 14.10 2.85 -0.66
C MET A 358 13.88 4.30 -1.11
N SER A 359 13.30 5.15 -0.25
CA SER A 359 13.02 6.57 -0.51
C SER A 359 14.13 7.47 0.05
N ASN A 360 15.18 7.68 -0.73
CA ASN A 360 16.38 8.42 -0.30
C ASN A 360 16.29 9.93 -0.56
N LEU A 361 15.36 10.62 0.13
CA LEU A 361 15.28 12.08 0.16
C LEU A 361 15.98 12.64 1.41
N PRO A 362 16.66 13.80 1.32
CA PRO A 362 17.26 14.45 2.50
C PRO A 362 16.23 14.71 3.60
N LYS A 363 16.61 14.42 4.85
CA LYS A 363 15.73 14.53 6.02
C LYS A 363 16.45 14.82 7.33
N LYS A 364 17.78 14.79 7.35
CA LYS A 364 18.54 15.00 8.58
C LYS A 364 18.37 16.42 9.11
N GLU A 365 18.41 17.39 8.21
CA GLU A 365 18.20 18.80 8.53
C GLU A 365 16.85 19.25 8.00
N LEU A 366 16.17 20.12 8.75
CA LEU A 366 14.93 20.73 8.29
C LEU A 366 15.20 21.57 7.04
N LEU A 367 14.56 21.20 5.94
CA LEU A 367 14.67 21.97 4.69
C LEU A 367 13.86 23.27 4.84
N VAL A 368 14.54 24.40 4.69
CA VAL A 368 13.92 25.73 4.70
C VAL A 368 13.84 26.25 3.27
N LEU A 369 12.63 26.63 2.85
CA LEU A 369 12.30 27.17 1.52
C LEU A 369 12.28 28.69 1.53
#